data_8ea321615bf344be5ca2698a7391827c
#
_entry.id   8ea321615bf344be5ca2698a7391827c
#
_cell.length_a   1.000
_cell.length_b   1.000
_cell.length_c   1.000
_cell.angle_alpha   90.00
_cell.angle_beta   90.00
_cell.angle_gamma   90.00
#
_symmetry.space_group_name_H-M   'P 1'
#
loop_
_entity.id
_entity.type
_entity.pdbx_description
1 polymer ?
#
loop_
_entity_poly.entity_id
_entity_poly.type
_entity_poly.pdbx_seq_one_letter_code
_entity_poly.pdbx_strand_id
1 'polypeptide(L)'
;NNDVDFDFDNDAIQTYIDGEWMKAKGTTLGADDGIGVAMQMAVLMSTDIQHGPIECLFTRDEETGLTGAEGLKSDFMHGDMLVNLDSEDEGEIFVSCAGGCRTAIQFDYTPEALPAGMFTFSLKVKGLSGGHSGDDIDKKRANANKLLVRFLYMTQKKYDFRLIDIQAGGLHNAIPREAMAVCAVPKKDKENVRVDFNLFAAEVEAEYAAIETKARFIMESTENPVTAMDKSTMMNLLRALHGVFNGVFAMSNDVPGLVETSSNLASVRMANGEVKIVLSQRSSAASGKKDVADSVRAVFELAGADVEVGEGYPGWKPNAKSEILQI
;
A
#
# COMPACT_ATOMS: atom_id res chain seq x y z
N ASN A 1 -17.73 6.54 -7.79
CA ASN A 1 -18.65 5.82 -6.90
C ASN A 1 -19.23 4.62 -7.67
N ASN A 2 -19.02 3.41 -7.15
CA ASN A 2 -19.43 2.16 -7.82
C ASN A 2 -20.96 2.03 -8.03
N ASP A 3 -21.73 2.92 -7.45
CA ASP A 3 -23.20 2.95 -7.55
C ASP A 3 -23.71 3.90 -8.64
N VAL A 4 -22.79 4.55 -9.37
CA VAL A 4 -23.13 5.50 -10.45
C VAL A 4 -22.65 4.94 -11.78
N ASP A 5 -23.58 4.75 -12.71
CA ASP A 5 -23.27 4.43 -14.10
C ASP A 5 -22.82 5.72 -14.80
N PHE A 6 -21.52 5.82 -15.13
CA PHE A 6 -20.90 7.00 -15.71
C PHE A 6 -19.81 6.58 -16.70
N ASP A 7 -19.93 7.06 -17.92
CA ASP A 7 -18.96 6.81 -18.99
C ASP A 7 -17.99 7.99 -19.10
N PHE A 8 -16.75 7.81 -18.58
CA PHE A 8 -15.73 8.85 -18.61
C PHE A 8 -15.28 9.28 -20.01
N ASP A 9 -15.56 8.48 -21.04
CA ASP A 9 -15.23 8.81 -22.44
C ASP A 9 -16.29 9.69 -23.10
N ASN A 10 -17.56 9.60 -22.66
CA ASN A 10 -18.69 10.23 -23.32
C ASN A 10 -19.51 11.18 -22.44
N ASP A 11 -19.50 11.00 -21.11
CA ASP A 11 -20.30 11.81 -20.20
C ASP A 11 -19.50 13.00 -19.65
N ALA A 12 -20.13 14.17 -19.58
CA ALA A 12 -19.53 15.34 -18.97
C ALA A 12 -19.61 15.30 -17.43
N ILE A 13 -18.51 15.58 -16.75
CA ILE A 13 -18.48 15.69 -15.29
C ILE A 13 -19.42 16.82 -14.84
N GLN A 14 -20.39 16.47 -14.00
CA GLN A 14 -21.34 17.44 -13.43
C GLN A 14 -20.79 17.99 -12.13
N THR A 15 -20.38 19.26 -12.13
CA THR A 15 -19.87 19.93 -10.94
C THR A 15 -20.98 20.70 -10.19
N TYR A 16 -20.78 20.88 -8.87
CA TYR A 16 -21.63 21.72 -8.04
C TYR A 16 -20.81 22.35 -6.91
N ILE A 17 -21.31 23.46 -6.35
CA ILE A 17 -20.69 24.16 -5.22
C ILE A 17 -21.32 23.65 -3.92
N ASP A 18 -20.46 23.28 -2.96
CA ASP A 18 -20.83 22.87 -1.62
C ASP A 18 -20.00 23.68 -0.60
N GLY A 19 -20.55 24.78 -0.13
CA GLY A 19 -19.82 25.76 0.66
C GLY A 19 -18.72 26.45 -0.17
N GLU A 20 -17.47 26.28 0.24
CA GLU A 20 -16.28 26.81 -0.46
C GLU A 20 -15.68 25.82 -1.46
N TRP A 21 -16.26 24.62 -1.59
CA TRP A 21 -15.74 23.54 -2.40
C TRP A 21 -16.49 23.35 -3.72
N MET A 22 -15.77 23.15 -4.80
CA MET A 22 -16.32 22.59 -6.03
C MET A 22 -16.19 21.08 -6.01
N LYS A 23 -17.29 20.37 -6.17
CA LYS A 23 -17.38 18.90 -6.14
C LYS A 23 -17.98 18.34 -7.41
N ALA A 24 -17.65 17.08 -7.73
CA ALA A 24 -18.30 16.34 -8.81
C ALA A 24 -19.44 15.47 -8.27
N LYS A 25 -20.54 15.39 -9.01
CA LYS A 25 -21.71 14.61 -8.64
C LYS A 25 -21.51 13.13 -9.02
N GLY A 26 -21.23 12.30 -8.03
CA GLY A 26 -21.15 10.84 -8.20
C GLY A 26 -19.85 10.31 -8.82
N THR A 27 -18.95 11.19 -9.23
CA THR A 27 -17.65 10.85 -9.82
C THR A 27 -16.50 11.53 -9.10
N THR A 28 -15.25 11.23 -9.48
CA THR A 28 -14.09 12.07 -9.19
C THR A 28 -14.16 13.35 -10.01
N LEU A 29 -13.56 14.44 -9.50
CA LEU A 29 -13.52 15.73 -10.22
C LEU A 29 -12.43 15.74 -11.30
N GLY A 30 -11.29 15.08 -11.06
CA GLY A 30 -10.15 15.04 -12.00
C GLY A 30 -9.46 16.39 -12.17
N ALA A 31 -9.43 17.21 -11.11
CA ALA A 31 -8.85 18.57 -11.14
C ALA A 31 -7.38 18.63 -10.70
N ASP A 32 -6.81 17.53 -10.35
CA ASP A 32 -5.42 17.35 -9.93
C ASP A 32 -4.51 17.12 -11.15
N ASP A 33 -3.48 17.96 -11.41
CA ASP A 33 -3.21 19.26 -10.75
C ASP A 33 -3.55 20.43 -11.72
N GLY A 34 -4.81 20.64 -11.99
CA GLY A 34 -5.28 21.72 -12.89
C GLY A 34 -4.93 23.13 -12.40
N ILE A 35 -4.82 23.36 -11.07
CA ILE A 35 -4.47 24.67 -10.53
C ILE A 35 -2.99 25.01 -10.76
N GLY A 36 -2.09 24.06 -10.66
CA GLY A 36 -0.66 24.25 -10.99
C GLY A 36 -0.46 24.55 -12.47
N VAL A 37 -1.20 23.88 -13.36
CA VAL A 37 -1.23 24.23 -14.80
C VAL A 37 -1.70 25.68 -14.99
N ALA A 38 -2.80 26.08 -14.33
CA ALA A 38 -3.33 27.44 -14.44
C ALA A 38 -2.35 28.51 -13.91
N MET A 39 -1.65 28.25 -12.80
CA MET A 39 -0.64 29.12 -12.23
C MET A 39 0.53 29.34 -13.21
N GLN A 40 1.07 28.27 -13.81
CA GLN A 40 2.13 28.34 -14.79
C GLN A 40 1.69 29.17 -16.01
N MET A 41 0.49 28.93 -16.54
CA MET A 41 -0.08 29.69 -17.65
C MET A 41 -0.25 31.16 -17.28
N ALA A 42 -0.75 31.47 -16.08
CA ALA A 42 -0.95 32.85 -15.62
C ALA A 42 0.38 33.61 -15.57
N VAL A 43 1.45 33.01 -15.05
CA VAL A 43 2.79 33.62 -15.02
C VAL A 43 3.32 33.86 -16.45
N LEU A 44 3.22 32.87 -17.34
CA LEU A 44 3.68 33.01 -18.73
C LEU A 44 2.91 34.07 -19.54
N MET A 45 1.64 34.28 -19.21
CA MET A 45 0.78 35.27 -19.89
C MET A 45 0.86 36.66 -19.27
N SER A 46 1.38 36.80 -18.05
CA SER A 46 1.48 38.07 -17.33
C SER A 46 2.51 39.01 -17.96
N THR A 47 2.21 40.31 -17.90
CA THR A 47 3.12 41.38 -18.32
C THR A 47 3.57 42.26 -17.17
N ASP A 48 3.06 42.02 -15.97
CA ASP A 48 3.25 42.83 -14.77
C ASP A 48 3.95 42.09 -13.61
N ILE A 49 4.08 40.76 -13.72
CA ILE A 49 4.87 39.96 -12.78
C ILE A 49 6.34 40.04 -13.12
N GLN A 50 7.14 40.53 -12.18
CA GLN A 50 8.61 40.55 -12.33
C GLN A 50 9.19 39.18 -12.03
N HIS A 51 9.91 38.59 -13.00
CA HIS A 51 10.55 37.28 -12.82
C HIS A 51 11.82 37.17 -13.65
N GLY A 52 12.74 36.30 -13.28
CA GLY A 52 13.86 35.86 -14.09
C GLY A 52 13.44 34.91 -15.21
N PRO A 53 14.37 34.21 -15.84
CA PRO A 53 14.06 33.16 -16.80
C PRO A 53 13.22 32.07 -16.12
N ILE A 54 12.10 31.66 -16.74
CA ILE A 54 11.18 30.63 -16.25
C ILE A 54 11.01 29.58 -17.34
N GLU A 55 11.09 28.33 -16.97
CA GLU A 55 10.69 27.16 -17.75
C GLU A 55 9.49 26.51 -17.09
N CYS A 56 8.41 26.31 -17.83
CA CYS A 56 7.21 25.61 -17.36
C CYS A 56 7.17 24.20 -17.92
N LEU A 57 7.19 23.22 -17.03
CA LEU A 57 7.11 21.81 -17.38
C LEU A 57 5.69 21.30 -17.13
N PHE A 58 5.09 20.72 -18.16
CA PHE A 58 3.80 20.01 -18.09
C PHE A 58 4.04 18.55 -18.44
N THR A 59 3.80 17.67 -17.49
CA THR A 59 3.89 16.21 -17.69
C THR A 59 2.51 15.62 -17.99
N ARG A 60 2.48 14.36 -18.37
CA ARG A 60 1.25 13.57 -18.56
C ARG A 60 1.36 12.25 -17.83
N ASP A 61 0.21 11.59 -17.63
CA ASP A 61 0.10 10.25 -17.04
C ASP A 61 0.70 10.17 -15.63
N GLU A 62 0.56 11.23 -14.82
CA GLU A 62 1.01 11.20 -13.42
C GLU A 62 0.30 10.06 -12.68
N GLU A 63 -1.03 10.02 -12.72
CA GLU A 63 -1.90 9.08 -12.03
C GLU A 63 -1.73 7.61 -12.47
N THR A 64 -1.22 7.37 -13.66
CA THR A 64 -1.07 6.03 -14.23
C THR A 64 0.35 5.46 -14.12
N GLY A 65 1.30 6.24 -13.57
CA GLY A 65 2.66 5.77 -13.32
C GLY A 65 3.78 6.71 -13.74
N LEU A 66 3.52 8.03 -13.82
CA LEU A 66 4.55 9.05 -14.05
C LEU A 66 5.26 8.94 -15.42
N THR A 67 4.62 8.32 -16.45
CA THR A 67 5.30 8.01 -17.72
C THR A 67 5.86 9.25 -18.43
N GLY A 68 5.19 10.41 -18.27
CA GLY A 68 5.68 11.68 -18.79
C GLY A 68 6.95 12.15 -18.10
N ALA A 69 7.03 12.04 -16.77
CA ALA A 69 8.21 12.41 -16.01
C ALA A 69 9.38 11.44 -16.23
N GLU A 70 9.11 10.12 -16.29
CA GLU A 70 10.13 9.10 -16.57
C GLU A 70 10.74 9.24 -17.98
N GLY A 71 9.98 9.79 -18.93
CA GLY A 71 10.43 10.04 -20.30
C GLY A 71 11.32 11.28 -20.46
N LEU A 72 11.53 12.09 -19.42
CA LEU A 72 12.36 13.29 -19.50
C LEU A 72 13.85 12.94 -19.68
N LYS A 73 14.51 13.70 -20.55
CA LYS A 73 15.95 13.60 -20.74
C LYS A 73 16.67 14.56 -19.80
N SER A 74 17.90 14.24 -19.44
CA SER A 74 18.73 15.02 -18.50
C SER A 74 19.03 16.44 -18.93
N ASP A 75 18.89 16.75 -20.22
CA ASP A 75 19.16 18.06 -20.81
C ASP A 75 17.89 18.83 -21.22
N PHE A 76 16.73 18.36 -20.75
CA PHE A 76 15.44 18.94 -21.13
C PHE A 76 15.17 20.30 -20.44
N MET A 77 15.60 20.45 -19.19
CA MET A 77 15.42 21.67 -18.40
C MET A 77 16.78 22.28 -18.03
N HIS A 78 16.82 23.61 -17.91
CA HIS A 78 18.04 24.40 -17.67
C HIS A 78 17.98 25.21 -16.35
N GLY A 79 16.81 25.23 -15.68
CA GLY A 79 16.65 25.93 -14.40
C GLY A 79 17.41 25.27 -13.26
N ASP A 80 18.00 26.06 -12.37
CA ASP A 80 18.73 25.61 -11.17
C ASP A 80 17.80 25.36 -9.97
N MET A 81 16.57 25.89 -10.02
CA MET A 81 15.56 25.76 -8.97
C MET A 81 14.29 25.18 -9.56
N LEU A 82 13.70 24.18 -8.89
CA LEU A 82 12.44 23.57 -9.29
C LEU A 82 11.38 23.78 -8.21
N VAL A 83 10.22 24.28 -8.64
CA VAL A 83 9.02 24.38 -7.81
C VAL A 83 7.98 23.42 -8.38
N ASN A 84 7.64 22.38 -7.62
CA ASN A 84 6.53 21.50 -7.94
C ASN A 84 5.24 22.09 -7.37
N LEU A 85 4.22 22.29 -8.22
CA LEU A 85 2.93 22.87 -7.83
C LEU A 85 1.86 21.81 -7.53
N ASP A 86 2.21 20.54 -7.67
CA ASP A 86 1.35 19.40 -7.44
C ASP A 86 1.37 18.97 -5.95
N SER A 87 0.96 19.90 -5.07
CA SER A 87 0.81 19.65 -3.63
C SER A 87 -0.64 19.85 -3.22
N GLU A 88 -1.20 18.91 -2.47
CA GLU A 88 -2.59 18.91 -2.02
C GLU A 88 -2.79 19.60 -0.66
N ASP A 89 -1.71 19.84 0.10
CA ASP A 89 -1.80 20.40 1.45
C ASP A 89 -1.66 21.93 1.42
N GLU A 90 -2.76 22.61 1.72
CA GLU A 90 -2.80 24.08 1.71
C GLU A 90 -1.87 24.69 2.76
N GLY A 91 -1.02 25.61 2.34
CA GLY A 91 -0.10 26.32 3.22
C GLY A 91 1.14 25.54 3.64
N GLU A 92 1.38 24.37 3.05
CA GLU A 92 2.57 23.55 3.30
C GLU A 92 3.53 23.56 2.11
N ILE A 93 4.84 23.58 2.40
CA ILE A 93 5.90 23.49 1.41
C ILE A 93 6.72 22.22 1.69
N PHE A 94 6.71 21.30 0.74
CA PHE A 94 7.48 20.07 0.83
C PHE A 94 8.92 20.28 0.35
N VAL A 95 9.87 19.93 1.20
CA VAL A 95 11.30 20.15 0.99
C VAL A 95 12.09 18.86 0.76
N SER A 96 11.39 17.77 0.61
CA SER A 96 11.94 16.45 0.28
C SER A 96 10.85 15.54 -0.29
N CYS A 97 11.27 14.49 -0.98
CA CYS A 97 10.37 13.44 -1.42
C CYS A 97 11.02 12.07 -1.21
N ALA A 98 10.27 11.13 -0.67
CA ALA A 98 10.69 9.74 -0.61
C ALA A 98 10.56 9.11 -2.00
N GLY A 99 11.65 8.52 -2.49
CA GLY A 99 11.58 7.63 -3.63
C GLY A 99 10.85 6.32 -3.26
N GLY A 100 10.33 5.62 -4.26
CA GLY A 100 9.61 4.38 -4.07
C GLY A 100 10.07 3.26 -5.01
N CYS A 101 9.90 2.02 -4.58
CA CYS A 101 9.94 0.84 -5.45
C CYS A 101 8.91 -0.18 -5.00
N ARG A 102 8.57 -1.10 -5.91
CA ARG A 102 7.67 -2.23 -5.63
C ARG A 102 8.47 -3.51 -5.67
N THR A 103 8.18 -4.40 -4.72
CA THR A 103 8.67 -5.77 -4.75
C THR A 103 7.47 -6.68 -5.05
N ALA A 104 7.52 -7.33 -6.21
CA ALA A 104 6.57 -8.35 -6.62
C ALA A 104 7.12 -9.73 -6.27
N ILE A 105 6.29 -10.55 -5.63
CA ILE A 105 6.66 -11.88 -5.15
C ILE A 105 5.64 -12.87 -5.67
N GLN A 106 6.12 -14.03 -6.13
CA GLN A 106 5.29 -15.13 -6.55
C GLN A 106 5.71 -16.44 -5.86
N PHE A 107 4.72 -17.11 -5.27
CA PHE A 107 4.81 -18.51 -4.86
C PHE A 107 3.96 -19.34 -5.80
N ASP A 108 4.55 -20.39 -6.35
CA ASP A 108 3.79 -21.46 -6.98
C ASP A 108 3.46 -22.51 -5.94
N TYR A 109 2.24 -23.06 -5.98
CA TYR A 109 1.83 -24.11 -5.08
C TYR A 109 1.09 -25.22 -5.82
N THR A 110 1.17 -26.44 -5.28
CA THR A 110 0.41 -27.58 -5.77
C THR A 110 -0.89 -27.70 -4.96
N PRO A 111 -2.07 -27.68 -5.60
CA PRO A 111 -3.31 -27.98 -4.91
C PRO A 111 -3.33 -29.43 -4.42
N GLU A 112 -3.57 -29.64 -3.13
CA GLU A 112 -3.74 -30.95 -2.51
C GLU A 112 -5.20 -31.17 -2.14
N ALA A 113 -5.67 -32.43 -2.22
CA ALA A 113 -7.00 -32.77 -1.75
C ALA A 113 -7.16 -32.45 -0.26
N LEU A 114 -8.25 -31.78 0.11
CA LEU A 114 -8.53 -31.50 1.51
C LEU A 114 -8.87 -32.83 2.24
N PRO A 115 -8.20 -33.17 3.36
CA PRO A 115 -8.47 -34.40 4.08
C PRO A 115 -9.95 -34.49 4.54
N ALA A 116 -10.50 -35.70 4.57
CA ALA A 116 -11.85 -35.90 5.10
C ALA A 116 -11.92 -35.50 6.59
N GLY A 117 -13.08 -34.99 7.02
CA GLY A 117 -13.28 -34.64 8.43
C GLY A 117 -12.70 -33.27 8.82
N MET A 118 -12.39 -32.40 7.85
CA MET A 118 -12.02 -31.01 8.12
C MET A 118 -13.26 -30.15 8.36
N PHE A 119 -13.09 -29.13 9.19
CA PHE A 119 -13.97 -27.99 9.38
C PHE A 119 -13.40 -26.80 8.62
N THR A 120 -14.18 -26.24 7.70
CA THR A 120 -13.79 -25.10 6.86
C THR A 120 -14.44 -23.82 7.33
N PHE A 121 -13.68 -22.74 7.29
CA PHE A 121 -14.12 -21.44 7.76
C PHE A 121 -13.42 -20.30 7.01
N SER A 122 -14.11 -19.19 6.91
CA SER A 122 -13.52 -17.93 6.44
C SER A 122 -13.15 -17.07 7.64
N LEU A 123 -12.05 -16.34 7.48
CA LEU A 123 -11.56 -15.31 8.39
C LEU A 123 -11.59 -13.98 7.65
N LYS A 124 -12.10 -12.94 8.30
CA LYS A 124 -12.12 -11.58 7.74
C LYS A 124 -11.65 -10.60 8.79
N VAL A 125 -10.71 -9.76 8.40
CA VAL A 125 -10.32 -8.53 9.10
C VAL A 125 -10.81 -7.38 8.26
N LYS A 126 -11.60 -6.46 8.83
CA LYS A 126 -12.14 -5.30 8.12
C LYS A 126 -12.43 -4.13 9.04
N GLY A 127 -12.74 -2.98 8.44
CA GLY A 127 -13.08 -1.76 9.18
C GLY A 127 -11.86 -1.04 9.76
N LEU A 128 -10.65 -1.36 9.31
CA LEU A 128 -9.45 -0.63 9.68
C LEU A 128 -9.41 0.73 8.98
N SER A 129 -8.69 1.69 9.56
CA SER A 129 -8.56 3.04 9.05
C SER A 129 -7.88 3.08 7.68
N GLY A 130 -6.83 2.29 7.50
CA GLY A 130 -6.01 2.32 6.30
C GLY A 130 -5.30 3.66 6.13
N GLY A 131 -5.01 4.05 4.89
CA GLY A 131 -4.38 5.32 4.55
C GLY A 131 -3.33 5.17 3.46
N HIS A 132 -2.66 6.26 3.11
CA HIS A 132 -1.56 6.25 2.16
C HIS A 132 -0.31 5.61 2.78
N SER A 133 0.36 4.72 2.02
CA SER A 133 1.53 3.98 2.54
C SER A 133 2.78 4.83 2.71
N GLY A 134 2.79 6.07 2.24
CA GLY A 134 3.82 7.08 2.50
C GLY A 134 3.44 7.94 3.71
N ASP A 135 2.37 8.71 3.61
CA ASP A 135 2.01 9.80 4.52
C ASP A 135 1.36 9.35 5.83
N ASP A 136 0.85 8.11 5.85
CA ASP A 136 0.18 7.57 7.04
C ASP A 136 0.95 6.40 7.68
N ILE A 137 2.12 6.03 7.18
CA ILE A 137 2.83 4.82 7.62
C ILE A 137 3.34 4.92 9.07
N ASP A 138 3.62 6.12 9.54
CA ASP A 138 4.06 6.43 10.91
C ASP A 138 2.91 6.57 11.90
N LYS A 139 1.67 6.69 11.42
CA LYS A 139 0.47 6.87 12.26
C LYS A 139 0.04 5.61 13.01
N LYS A 140 0.89 4.56 12.97
CA LYS A 140 0.68 3.27 13.67
C LYS A 140 -0.65 2.59 13.34
N ARG A 141 -1.23 2.88 12.18
CA ARG A 141 -2.45 2.21 11.71
C ARG A 141 -2.17 0.74 11.45
N ALA A 142 -3.13 -0.10 11.79
CA ALA A 142 -3.00 -1.53 11.59
C ALA A 142 -3.04 -1.90 10.10
N ASN A 143 -2.19 -2.86 9.71
CA ASN A 143 -2.22 -3.47 8.38
C ASN A 143 -3.02 -4.77 8.43
N ALA A 144 -4.16 -4.83 7.73
CA ALA A 144 -5.07 -5.98 7.75
C ALA A 144 -4.38 -7.28 7.34
N ASN A 145 -3.45 -7.22 6.38
CA ASN A 145 -2.70 -8.39 5.91
C ASN A 145 -1.82 -8.95 7.03
N LYS A 146 -1.11 -8.08 7.75
CA LYS A 146 -0.27 -8.50 8.88
C LYS A 146 -1.09 -9.07 10.04
N LEU A 147 -2.25 -8.49 10.36
CA LEU A 147 -3.14 -9.02 11.40
C LEU A 147 -3.69 -10.39 11.03
N LEU A 148 -4.20 -10.55 9.80
CA LEU A 148 -4.67 -11.84 9.32
C LEU A 148 -3.57 -12.89 9.38
N VAL A 149 -2.39 -12.58 8.81
CA VAL A 149 -1.24 -13.49 8.79
C VAL A 149 -0.75 -13.84 10.20
N ARG A 150 -0.79 -12.90 11.16
CA ARG A 150 -0.44 -13.16 12.56
C ARG A 150 -1.30 -14.31 13.14
N PHE A 151 -2.60 -14.28 12.91
CA PHE A 151 -3.49 -15.36 13.34
C PHE A 151 -3.22 -16.67 12.58
N LEU A 152 -3.08 -16.62 11.25
CA LEU A 152 -2.79 -17.82 10.44
C LEU A 152 -1.48 -18.49 10.85
N TYR A 153 -0.43 -17.70 11.11
CA TYR A 153 0.86 -18.19 11.57
C TYR A 153 0.78 -18.85 12.95
N MET A 154 0.00 -18.32 13.88
CA MET A 154 -0.23 -18.95 15.19
C MET A 154 -1.00 -20.26 15.04
N THR A 155 -2.04 -20.27 14.22
CA THR A 155 -2.94 -21.41 14.00
C THR A 155 -2.19 -22.61 13.37
N GLN A 156 -1.35 -22.36 12.34
CA GLN A 156 -0.57 -23.42 11.70
C GLN A 156 0.43 -24.12 12.63
N LYS A 157 0.86 -23.45 13.72
CA LYS A 157 1.76 -24.05 14.71
C LYS A 157 1.03 -24.95 15.70
N LYS A 158 -0.27 -24.73 15.88
CA LYS A 158 -1.08 -25.40 16.91
C LYS A 158 -1.94 -26.52 16.36
N TYR A 159 -2.39 -26.43 15.10
CA TYR A 159 -3.34 -27.34 14.48
C TYR A 159 -2.81 -27.92 13.17
N ASP A 160 -3.42 -29.03 12.73
CA ASP A 160 -3.27 -29.51 11.36
C ASP A 160 -4.05 -28.60 10.41
N PHE A 161 -3.47 -27.43 10.18
CA PHE A 161 -4.07 -26.32 9.46
C PHE A 161 -3.88 -26.46 7.94
N ARG A 162 -4.87 -26.00 7.16
CA ARG A 162 -4.79 -25.88 5.70
C ARG A 162 -5.25 -24.48 5.28
N LEU A 163 -4.50 -23.86 4.38
CA LEU A 163 -4.89 -22.62 3.70
C LEU A 163 -5.52 -22.98 2.36
N ILE A 164 -6.71 -22.45 2.10
CA ILE A 164 -7.52 -22.74 0.93
C ILE A 164 -7.53 -21.56 -0.02
N ASP A 165 -7.69 -20.36 0.54
CA ASP A 165 -7.64 -19.10 -0.20
C ASP A 165 -7.14 -17.97 0.70
N ILE A 166 -6.52 -16.96 0.09
CA ILE A 166 -6.16 -15.70 0.74
C ILE A 166 -6.32 -14.54 -0.25
N GLN A 167 -7.15 -13.55 0.15
CA GLN A 167 -7.42 -12.33 -0.61
C GLN A 167 -7.27 -11.16 0.36
N ALA A 168 -6.14 -10.48 0.33
CA ALA A 168 -5.78 -9.54 1.37
C ALA A 168 -5.18 -8.25 0.80
N GLY A 169 -5.65 -7.09 1.27
CA GLY A 169 -5.24 -5.77 0.80
C GLY A 169 -5.72 -5.44 -0.61
N GLY A 170 -5.04 -4.52 -1.29
CA GLY A 170 -5.49 -4.02 -2.60
C GLY A 170 -4.44 -3.19 -3.31
N LEU A 171 -4.57 -1.86 -3.24
CA LEU A 171 -3.69 -0.90 -3.90
C LEU A 171 -2.28 -0.92 -3.28
N HIS A 172 -1.27 -0.81 -4.15
CA HIS A 172 0.14 -0.87 -3.72
C HIS A 172 0.56 0.30 -2.83
N ASN A 173 -0.05 1.47 -3.00
CA ASN A 173 0.21 2.69 -2.24
C ASN A 173 -0.71 2.89 -1.02
N ALA A 174 -1.52 1.90 -0.66
CA ALA A 174 -2.44 1.97 0.48
C ALA A 174 -2.05 0.99 1.59
N ILE A 175 -2.25 1.42 2.85
CA ILE A 175 -2.23 0.54 4.02
C ILE A 175 -3.51 -0.33 3.97
N PRO A 176 -3.39 -1.66 3.94
CA PRO A 176 -4.55 -2.55 3.82
C PRO A 176 -5.57 -2.38 4.94
N ARG A 177 -6.83 -2.15 4.55
CA ARG A 177 -7.97 -1.98 5.46
C ARG A 177 -8.73 -3.27 5.70
N GLU A 178 -8.59 -4.21 4.77
CA GLU A 178 -9.34 -5.48 4.76
C GLU A 178 -8.45 -6.63 4.30
N ALA A 179 -8.69 -7.80 4.87
CA ALA A 179 -8.06 -9.04 4.49
C ALA A 179 -8.98 -10.22 4.77
N MET A 180 -8.95 -11.23 3.90
CA MET A 180 -9.74 -12.45 4.04
C MET A 180 -8.89 -13.67 3.75
N ALA A 181 -9.17 -14.77 4.47
CA ALA A 181 -8.67 -16.09 4.13
C ALA A 181 -9.74 -17.14 4.33
N VAL A 182 -9.67 -18.24 3.56
CA VAL A 182 -10.44 -19.46 3.77
C VAL A 182 -9.48 -20.55 4.20
N CYS A 183 -9.86 -21.22 5.29
CA CYS A 183 -8.96 -22.14 5.99
C CYS A 183 -9.70 -23.40 6.42
N ALA A 184 -8.94 -24.43 6.79
CA ALA A 184 -9.50 -25.63 7.40
C ALA A 184 -8.64 -26.17 8.54
N VAL A 185 -9.31 -26.77 9.55
CA VAL A 185 -8.70 -27.55 10.63
C VAL A 185 -9.52 -28.84 10.83
N PRO A 186 -8.98 -29.89 11.48
CA PRO A 186 -9.77 -31.06 11.84
C PRO A 186 -11.05 -30.67 12.62
N LYS A 187 -12.18 -31.34 12.32
CA LYS A 187 -13.47 -31.05 13.01
C LYS A 187 -13.38 -31.09 14.54
N LYS A 188 -12.52 -31.93 15.09
CA LYS A 188 -12.27 -32.01 16.54
C LYS A 188 -11.72 -30.72 17.13
N ASP A 189 -11.04 -29.91 16.34
CA ASP A 189 -10.39 -28.67 16.75
C ASP A 189 -11.25 -27.43 16.48
N LYS A 190 -12.47 -27.60 15.94
CA LYS A 190 -13.40 -26.52 15.55
C LYS A 190 -13.63 -25.50 16.66
N GLU A 191 -13.98 -25.97 17.86
CA GLU A 191 -14.30 -25.04 18.96
C GLU A 191 -13.01 -24.41 19.53
N ASN A 192 -11.91 -25.13 19.55
CA ASN A 192 -10.63 -24.61 20.00
C ASN A 192 -10.14 -23.46 19.10
N VAL A 193 -10.22 -23.61 17.77
CA VAL A 193 -9.80 -22.54 16.85
C VAL A 193 -10.71 -21.32 16.93
N ARG A 194 -12.00 -21.51 17.24
CA ARG A 194 -12.93 -20.39 17.48
C ARG A 194 -12.59 -19.61 18.75
N VAL A 195 -12.28 -20.32 19.81
CA VAL A 195 -11.83 -19.70 21.07
C VAL A 195 -10.54 -18.93 20.84
N ASP A 196 -9.54 -19.54 20.18
CA ASP A 196 -8.28 -18.88 19.86
C ASP A 196 -8.48 -17.61 19.02
N PHE A 197 -9.41 -17.67 18.04
CA PHE A 197 -9.71 -16.51 17.21
C PHE A 197 -10.38 -15.37 18.01
N ASN A 198 -11.31 -15.69 18.88
CA ASN A 198 -11.98 -14.68 19.72
C ASN A 198 -10.99 -14.03 20.72
N LEU A 199 -10.08 -14.83 21.29
CA LEU A 199 -9.01 -14.31 22.15
C LEU A 199 -8.07 -13.40 21.37
N PHE A 200 -7.61 -13.84 20.20
CA PHE A 200 -6.80 -13.03 19.29
C PHE A 200 -7.49 -11.72 18.91
N ALA A 201 -8.78 -11.76 18.55
CA ALA A 201 -9.55 -10.57 18.22
C ALA A 201 -9.58 -9.57 19.37
N ALA A 202 -9.89 -10.04 20.59
CA ALA A 202 -9.91 -9.20 21.80
C ALA A 202 -8.53 -8.60 22.12
N GLU A 203 -7.44 -9.38 21.96
CA GLU A 203 -6.06 -8.88 22.15
C GLU A 203 -5.73 -7.77 21.15
N VAL A 204 -6.05 -7.96 19.85
CA VAL A 204 -5.76 -6.97 18.80
C VAL A 204 -6.66 -5.74 18.94
N GLU A 205 -7.93 -5.91 19.28
CA GLU A 205 -8.82 -4.78 19.57
C GLU A 205 -8.30 -3.93 20.73
N ALA A 206 -7.76 -4.54 21.78
CA ALA A 206 -7.13 -3.81 22.88
C ALA A 206 -5.81 -3.14 22.46
N GLU A 207 -4.97 -3.83 21.65
CA GLU A 207 -3.69 -3.32 21.14
C GLU A 207 -3.89 -2.04 20.29
N TYR A 208 -4.95 -1.98 19.50
CA TYR A 208 -5.24 -0.88 18.58
C TYR A 208 -6.43 0.00 18.98
N ALA A 209 -6.92 -0.09 20.21
CA ALA A 209 -8.16 0.56 20.68
C ALA A 209 -8.21 2.08 20.41
N ALA A 210 -7.06 2.76 20.49
CA ALA A 210 -6.96 4.21 20.29
C ALA A 210 -7.02 4.63 18.81
N ILE A 211 -6.77 3.70 17.86
CA ILE A 211 -6.59 4.04 16.43
C ILE A 211 -7.65 3.36 15.57
N GLU A 212 -7.93 2.07 15.82
CA GLU A 212 -8.78 1.22 14.98
C GLU A 212 -10.16 0.96 15.61
N THR A 213 -10.87 2.02 15.94
CA THR A 213 -12.17 1.95 16.66
C THR A 213 -13.29 1.21 15.92
N LYS A 214 -13.12 0.97 14.61
CA LYS A 214 -14.10 0.28 13.75
C LYS A 214 -13.64 -1.10 13.32
N ALA A 215 -12.50 -1.58 13.84
CA ALA A 215 -11.98 -2.91 13.52
C ALA A 215 -13.03 -4.00 13.77
N ARG A 216 -13.09 -4.99 12.89
CA ARG A 216 -13.98 -6.15 13.00
C ARG A 216 -13.22 -7.41 12.59
N PHE A 217 -13.29 -8.40 13.45
CA PHE A 217 -12.74 -9.74 13.24
C PHE A 217 -13.88 -10.73 13.14
N ILE A 218 -14.00 -11.41 12.00
CA ILE A 218 -15.15 -12.28 11.72
C ILE A 218 -14.63 -13.66 11.32
N MET A 219 -15.20 -14.69 11.97
CA MET A 219 -15.01 -16.09 11.58
C MET A 219 -16.37 -16.70 11.28
N GLU A 220 -16.54 -17.22 10.08
CA GLU A 220 -17.77 -17.86 9.61
C GLU A 220 -17.47 -19.24 9.06
N SER A 221 -18.35 -20.22 9.30
CA SER A 221 -18.27 -21.51 8.63
C SER A 221 -18.55 -21.33 7.13
N THR A 222 -17.80 -22.03 6.29
CA THR A 222 -18.01 -22.00 4.85
C THR A 222 -18.31 -23.39 4.29
N GLU A 223 -18.72 -23.47 3.02
CA GLU A 223 -18.82 -24.73 2.29
C GLU A 223 -17.46 -25.42 2.22
N ASN A 224 -17.46 -26.75 2.06
CA ASN A 224 -16.25 -27.54 2.03
C ASN A 224 -15.60 -27.49 0.63
N PRO A 225 -14.55 -26.72 0.41
CA PRO A 225 -13.74 -26.82 -0.80
C PRO A 225 -13.07 -28.19 -0.89
N VAL A 226 -12.73 -28.61 -2.10
CA VAL A 226 -12.15 -29.92 -2.34
C VAL A 226 -10.62 -29.93 -2.26
N THR A 227 -10.00 -28.76 -2.39
CA THR A 227 -8.53 -28.61 -2.40
C THR A 227 -8.05 -27.49 -1.49
N ALA A 228 -6.81 -27.59 -1.07
CA ALA A 228 -6.07 -26.55 -0.33
C ALA A 228 -4.65 -26.46 -0.91
N MET A 229 -3.91 -25.44 -0.55
CA MET A 229 -2.49 -25.33 -0.82
C MET A 229 -1.74 -26.48 -0.16
N ASP A 230 -0.70 -26.99 -0.83
CA ASP A 230 0.21 -27.97 -0.22
C ASP A 230 0.83 -27.43 1.07
N LYS A 231 1.04 -28.32 2.02
CA LYS A 231 1.45 -27.94 3.37
C LYS A 231 2.82 -27.27 3.43
N SER A 232 3.75 -27.68 2.58
CA SER A 232 5.11 -27.14 2.56
C SER A 232 5.13 -25.68 2.13
N THR A 233 4.50 -25.40 0.99
CA THR A 233 4.38 -24.03 0.46
C THR A 233 3.59 -23.13 1.41
N MET A 234 2.48 -23.63 1.98
CA MET A 234 1.71 -22.89 2.98
C MET A 234 2.57 -22.49 4.19
N MET A 235 3.37 -23.41 4.72
CA MET A 235 4.20 -23.12 5.89
C MET A 235 5.25 -22.05 5.59
N ASN A 236 5.89 -22.12 4.42
CA ASN A 236 6.90 -21.18 3.99
C ASN A 236 6.27 -19.79 3.72
N LEU A 237 5.15 -19.75 2.99
CA LEU A 237 4.38 -18.54 2.74
C LEU A 237 4.01 -17.82 4.04
N LEU A 238 3.41 -18.53 5.00
CA LEU A 238 2.96 -17.92 6.26
C LEU A 238 4.14 -17.46 7.13
N ARG A 239 5.27 -18.16 7.10
CA ARG A 239 6.51 -17.72 7.77
C ARG A 239 7.07 -16.45 7.14
N ALA A 240 7.15 -16.40 5.81
CA ALA A 240 7.64 -15.22 5.09
C ALA A 240 6.74 -14.00 5.31
N LEU A 241 5.41 -14.15 5.13
CA LEU A 241 4.45 -13.08 5.37
C LEU A 241 4.44 -12.57 6.83
N HIS A 242 4.65 -13.46 7.79
CA HIS A 242 4.76 -13.09 9.20
C HIS A 242 6.09 -12.39 9.49
N GLY A 243 7.18 -12.91 8.97
CA GLY A 243 8.55 -12.44 9.23
C GLY A 243 8.93 -11.18 8.48
N VAL A 244 8.35 -10.94 7.28
CA VAL A 244 8.67 -9.75 6.50
C VAL A 244 8.32 -8.47 7.26
N PHE A 245 9.23 -7.50 7.21
CA PHE A 245 9.04 -6.21 7.86
C PHE A 245 7.89 -5.40 7.21
N ASN A 246 7.14 -4.69 8.03
CA ASN A 246 6.06 -3.77 7.61
C ASN A 246 6.00 -2.59 8.57
N GLY A 247 5.99 -1.37 8.05
CA GLY A 247 5.97 -0.14 8.82
C GLY A 247 7.19 0.74 8.59
N VAL A 248 7.48 1.61 9.55
CA VAL A 248 8.65 2.49 9.52
C VAL A 248 9.91 1.71 9.84
N PHE A 249 10.85 1.67 8.89
CA PHE A 249 12.16 1.02 9.04
C PHE A 249 13.17 1.96 9.69
N ALA A 250 13.20 3.22 9.23
CA ALA A 250 14.06 4.25 9.77
C ALA A 250 13.39 5.62 9.76
N MET A 251 13.69 6.41 10.79
CA MET A 251 13.35 7.83 10.84
C MET A 251 14.53 8.66 10.32
N SER A 252 14.24 9.83 9.78
CA SER A 252 15.26 10.77 9.30
C SER A 252 16.15 11.25 10.46
N ASN A 253 17.47 11.23 10.22
CA ASN A 253 18.43 11.82 11.15
C ASN A 253 18.54 13.34 10.97
N ASP A 254 18.11 13.86 9.81
CA ASP A 254 18.26 15.27 9.43
C ASP A 254 17.02 16.09 9.82
N VAL A 255 15.84 15.47 9.82
CA VAL A 255 14.55 16.12 10.11
C VAL A 255 13.80 15.33 11.16
N PRO A 256 13.67 15.81 12.40
CA PRO A 256 12.93 15.14 13.47
C PRO A 256 11.46 14.90 13.08
N GLY A 257 10.97 13.68 13.30
CA GLY A 257 9.59 13.31 13.01
C GLY A 257 9.31 12.86 11.56
N LEU A 258 10.26 13.05 10.64
CA LEU A 258 10.13 12.60 9.26
C LEU A 258 10.52 11.11 9.12
N VAL A 259 9.71 10.34 8.42
CA VAL A 259 10.06 8.96 8.04
C VAL A 259 11.10 8.99 6.92
N GLU A 260 12.25 8.34 7.13
CA GLU A 260 13.25 8.17 6.07
C GLU A 260 12.92 6.94 5.22
N THR A 261 12.69 5.78 5.85
CA THR A 261 12.55 4.49 5.16
C THR A 261 11.38 3.70 5.72
N SER A 262 10.56 3.14 4.85
CA SER A 262 9.40 2.33 5.22
C SER A 262 9.12 1.20 4.24
N SER A 263 8.34 0.21 4.68
CA SER A 263 7.83 -0.89 3.86
C SER A 263 6.38 -1.18 4.19
N ASN A 264 5.55 -1.42 3.18
CA ASN A 264 4.14 -1.76 3.33
C ASN A 264 3.80 -3.06 2.59
N LEU A 265 3.29 -4.06 3.31
CA LEU A 265 2.71 -5.27 2.73
C LEU A 265 1.33 -4.93 2.16
N ALA A 266 1.28 -4.60 0.88
CA ALA A 266 0.12 -4.00 0.24
C ALA A 266 -0.93 -5.01 -0.17
N SER A 267 -0.54 -6.14 -0.74
CA SER A 267 -1.50 -7.15 -1.19
C SER A 267 -0.96 -8.57 -1.15
N VAL A 268 -1.88 -9.53 -0.95
CA VAL A 268 -1.65 -10.97 -1.09
C VAL A 268 -2.85 -11.54 -1.84
N ARG A 269 -2.62 -12.17 -2.99
CA ARG A 269 -3.65 -12.72 -3.88
C ARG A 269 -3.32 -14.16 -4.26
N MET A 270 -4.20 -15.07 -3.91
CA MET A 270 -4.10 -16.48 -4.26
C MET A 270 -5.07 -16.80 -5.40
N ALA A 271 -4.58 -17.35 -6.49
CA ALA A 271 -5.38 -17.78 -7.64
C ALA A 271 -4.60 -18.76 -8.52
N ASN A 272 -5.28 -19.74 -9.09
CA ASN A 272 -4.78 -20.60 -10.18
C ASN A 272 -3.44 -21.29 -9.90
N GLY A 273 -3.18 -21.72 -8.66
CA GLY A 273 -1.92 -22.36 -8.30
C GLY A 273 -0.78 -21.41 -7.95
N GLU A 274 -1.06 -20.10 -7.90
CA GLU A 274 -0.10 -19.05 -7.59
C GLU A 274 -0.56 -18.20 -6.41
N VAL A 275 0.41 -17.65 -5.66
CA VAL A 275 0.17 -16.56 -4.71
C VAL A 275 1.03 -15.37 -5.12
N LYS A 276 0.38 -14.28 -5.50
CA LYS A 276 1.05 -13.02 -5.83
C LYS A 276 0.99 -12.06 -4.65
N ILE A 277 2.15 -11.53 -4.29
CA ILE A 277 2.31 -10.61 -3.16
C ILE A 277 2.98 -9.35 -3.68
N VAL A 278 2.51 -8.20 -3.20
CA VAL A 278 3.12 -6.91 -3.50
C VAL A 278 3.45 -6.19 -2.20
N LEU A 279 4.70 -5.76 -2.11
CA LEU A 279 5.13 -4.79 -1.11
C LEU A 279 5.57 -3.51 -1.81
N SER A 280 5.40 -2.37 -1.15
CA SER A 280 6.01 -1.11 -1.58
C SER A 280 6.99 -0.63 -0.52
N GLN A 281 8.18 -0.22 -0.97
CA GLN A 281 9.23 0.35 -0.14
C GLN A 281 9.41 1.81 -0.53
N ARG A 282 9.62 2.66 0.47
CA ARG A 282 9.87 4.09 0.30
C ARG A 282 11.09 4.51 1.09
N SER A 283 11.89 5.42 0.54
CA SER A 283 12.98 6.05 1.27
C SER A 283 13.42 7.34 0.59
N SER A 284 13.73 8.36 1.37
CA SER A 284 14.45 9.56 0.88
C SER A 284 15.93 9.29 0.61
N ALA A 285 16.48 8.17 1.10
CA ALA A 285 17.83 7.70 0.86
C ALA A 285 17.86 6.54 -0.13
N ALA A 286 18.52 6.69 -1.28
CA ALA A 286 18.59 5.64 -2.30
C ALA A 286 19.16 4.31 -1.76
N SER A 287 20.20 4.39 -0.90
CA SER A 287 20.79 3.21 -0.24
C SER A 287 19.80 2.55 0.74
N GLY A 288 19.03 3.33 1.51
CA GLY A 288 18.02 2.81 2.41
C GLY A 288 16.87 2.14 1.67
N LYS A 289 16.42 2.72 0.53
CA LYS A 289 15.42 2.09 -0.35
C LYS A 289 15.89 0.73 -0.84
N LYS A 290 17.14 0.66 -1.31
CA LYS A 290 17.74 -0.59 -1.78
C LYS A 290 17.86 -1.63 -0.65
N ASP A 291 18.34 -1.26 0.51
CA ASP A 291 18.56 -2.16 1.65
C ASP A 291 17.24 -2.79 2.13
N VAL A 292 16.17 -1.98 2.30
CA VAL A 292 14.88 -2.53 2.72
C VAL A 292 14.25 -3.42 1.63
N ALA A 293 14.44 -3.10 0.35
CA ALA A 293 13.98 -3.95 -0.75
C ALA A 293 14.75 -5.27 -0.81
N ASP A 294 16.07 -5.25 -0.63
CA ASP A 294 16.91 -6.44 -0.55
C ASP A 294 16.56 -7.29 0.68
N SER A 295 16.22 -6.69 1.82
CA SER A 295 15.75 -7.38 3.01
C SER A 295 14.42 -8.11 2.77
N VAL A 296 13.48 -7.47 2.09
CA VAL A 296 12.21 -8.11 1.66
C VAL A 296 12.49 -9.27 0.72
N ARG A 297 13.34 -9.07 -0.30
CA ARG A 297 13.75 -10.11 -1.25
C ARG A 297 14.31 -11.32 -0.51
N ALA A 298 15.28 -11.13 0.37
CA ALA A 298 15.94 -12.21 1.10
C ALA A 298 14.95 -13.06 1.90
N VAL A 299 13.94 -12.47 2.55
CA VAL A 299 12.92 -13.20 3.31
C VAL A 299 12.10 -14.11 2.40
N PHE A 300 11.70 -13.64 1.23
CA PHE A 300 10.85 -14.42 0.34
C PHE A 300 11.63 -15.44 -0.48
N GLU A 301 12.86 -15.14 -0.91
CA GLU A 301 13.77 -16.11 -1.55
C GLU A 301 14.10 -17.27 -0.61
N LEU A 302 14.39 -17.01 0.69
CA LEU A 302 14.56 -18.06 1.71
C LEU A 302 13.31 -18.94 1.87
N ALA A 303 12.13 -18.41 1.60
CA ALA A 303 10.88 -19.15 1.63
C ALA A 303 10.57 -19.90 0.33
N GLY A 304 11.41 -19.74 -0.71
CA GLY A 304 11.30 -20.42 -2.00
C GLY A 304 10.38 -19.71 -3.00
N ALA A 305 10.21 -18.41 -2.89
CA ALA A 305 9.46 -17.58 -3.83
C ALA A 305 10.35 -16.98 -4.92
N ASP A 306 9.77 -16.70 -6.07
CA ASP A 306 10.34 -15.81 -7.07
C ASP A 306 10.09 -14.36 -6.67
N VAL A 307 11.14 -13.51 -6.76
CA VAL A 307 11.08 -12.12 -6.30
C VAL A 307 11.64 -11.19 -7.35
N GLU A 308 10.83 -10.21 -7.74
CA GLU A 308 11.21 -9.13 -8.64
C GLU A 308 11.10 -7.78 -7.90
N VAL A 309 12.19 -7.02 -7.88
CA VAL A 309 12.21 -5.64 -7.38
C VAL A 309 12.22 -4.70 -8.57
N GLY A 310 11.17 -3.90 -8.71
CA GLY A 310 11.08 -2.90 -9.76
C GLY A 310 12.09 -1.76 -9.54
N GLU A 311 12.47 -1.07 -10.60
CA GLU A 311 13.40 0.08 -10.56
C GLU A 311 12.85 1.21 -9.65
N GLY A 312 11.55 1.47 -9.75
CA GLY A 312 10.90 2.54 -9.00
C GLY A 312 11.40 3.92 -9.39
N TYR A 313 11.16 4.90 -8.53
CA TYR A 313 11.56 6.28 -8.73
C TYR A 313 12.51 6.78 -7.61
N PRO A 314 13.38 7.75 -7.90
CA PRO A 314 14.29 8.32 -6.91
C PRO A 314 13.54 9.23 -5.94
N GLY A 315 14.06 9.35 -4.74
CA GLY A 315 13.72 10.41 -3.81
C GLY A 315 14.80 11.48 -3.77
N TRP A 316 14.54 12.54 -3.05
CA TRP A 316 15.60 13.48 -2.69
C TRP A 316 15.56 13.76 -1.18
N LYS A 317 16.75 13.91 -0.60
CA LYS A 317 16.90 14.27 0.82
C LYS A 317 16.57 15.74 1.04
N PRO A 318 15.99 16.10 2.19
CA PRO A 318 15.78 17.49 2.54
C PRO A 318 17.12 18.24 2.62
N ASN A 319 17.14 19.45 2.07
CA ASN A 319 18.29 20.35 2.14
C ASN A 319 17.87 21.71 2.73
N ALA A 320 17.94 21.85 4.04
CA ALA A 320 17.62 23.10 4.73
C ALA A 320 18.48 24.32 4.32
N LYS A 321 19.56 24.10 3.57
CA LYS A 321 20.45 25.15 3.04
C LYS A 321 20.18 25.44 1.55
N SER A 322 19.15 24.86 0.98
CA SER A 322 18.75 25.13 -0.40
C SER A 322 18.44 26.61 -0.58
N GLU A 323 18.94 27.21 -1.67
CA GLU A 323 18.77 28.64 -1.96
C GLU A 323 17.28 29.00 -2.04
N ILE A 324 16.47 28.17 -2.68
CA ILE A 324 15.03 28.40 -2.83
C ILE A 324 14.27 28.43 -1.48
N LEU A 325 14.82 27.83 -0.42
CA LEU A 325 14.24 27.90 0.92
C LEU A 325 14.65 29.14 1.72
N GLN A 326 15.55 29.97 1.19
CA GLN A 326 15.99 31.22 1.79
C GLN A 326 15.29 32.44 1.18
N ILE A 327 14.55 32.25 0.10
CA ILE A 327 13.70 33.24 -0.57
C ILE A 327 12.34 33.30 0.09
#